data_81c1992a50976efbe317ba0567c9c52d
#
_entry.id   81c1992a50976efbe317ba0567c9c52d
#
_cell.length_a   1.000
_cell.length_b   1.000
_cell.length_c   1.000
_cell.angle_alpha   90.00
_cell.angle_beta   90.00
_cell.angle_gamma   90.00
#
_symmetry.space_group_name_H-M   'P 1'
#
loop_
_entity.id
_entity.type
_entity.pdbx_description
1 polymer ?
#
loop_
_entity_poly.entity_id
_entity_poly.type
_entity_poly.pdbx_seq_one_letter_code
_entity_poly.pdbx_strand_id
1 'polypeptide(L)'
;MAAKPRLDLRHLLIFAMLGTIQFVSKQALEFLPNVELVSTLTMVYTLVYRKRGLIPVLVFILMEGLLWGFSVWWFPYLYLWPILWAVTMALPKLMPVWLQVPVYCLVCGLFGLAYGTLYAPYQSLVFLGGDLKKTLAWIAAGFPWDVTHAIGNLALGTLIVPLASLLRKLEQQIAPR
;
A
#
# COMPACT_ATOMS: atom_id res chain seq x y z
N MET A 1 13.04 -19.27 26.70
CA MET A 1 12.25 -18.95 25.49
C MET A 1 11.49 -17.64 25.74
N ALA A 2 11.89 -16.52 25.11
CA ALA A 2 11.15 -15.27 25.23
C ALA A 2 9.79 -15.43 24.56
N ALA A 3 8.70 -15.16 25.29
CA ALA A 3 7.35 -15.23 24.76
C ALA A 3 7.24 -14.29 23.55
N LYS A 4 6.77 -14.79 22.40
CA LYS A 4 6.45 -13.94 21.24
C LYS A 4 5.48 -12.86 21.72
N PRO A 5 5.76 -11.57 21.48
CA PRO A 5 4.87 -10.50 21.90
C PRO A 5 3.50 -10.72 21.22
N ARG A 6 2.51 -11.05 22.02
CA ARG A 6 1.11 -11.20 21.56
C ARG A 6 0.62 -9.84 21.09
N LEU A 7 -0.24 -9.83 20.06
CA LEU A 7 -1.02 -8.64 19.72
C LEU A 7 -1.99 -8.41 20.88
N ASP A 8 -1.86 -7.28 21.55
CA ASP A 8 -2.82 -6.86 22.58
C ASP A 8 -4.03 -6.17 21.93
N LEU A 9 -5.12 -6.06 22.66
CA LEU A 9 -6.36 -5.43 22.19
C LEU A 9 -6.13 -4.02 21.64
N ARG A 10 -5.19 -3.29 22.25
CA ARG A 10 -4.83 -1.95 21.87
C ARG A 10 -4.22 -1.89 20.46
N HIS A 11 -3.22 -2.71 20.15
CA HIS A 11 -2.67 -2.79 18.79
C HIS A 11 -3.70 -3.22 17.77
N LEU A 12 -4.63 -4.12 18.15
CA LEU A 12 -5.73 -4.50 17.25
C LEU A 12 -6.62 -3.30 16.91
N LEU A 13 -6.98 -2.48 17.91
CA LEU A 13 -7.75 -1.26 17.70
C LEU A 13 -6.99 -0.24 16.83
N ILE A 14 -5.69 -0.02 17.11
CA ILE A 14 -4.85 0.88 16.32
C ILE A 14 -4.82 0.41 14.86
N PHE A 15 -4.60 -0.87 14.59
CA PHE A 15 -4.52 -1.38 13.23
C PHE A 15 -5.87 -1.32 12.50
N ALA A 16 -6.98 -1.53 13.22
CA ALA A 16 -8.32 -1.32 12.66
C ALA A 16 -8.53 0.15 12.27
N MET A 17 -8.17 1.10 13.14
CA MET A 17 -8.25 2.53 12.84
C MET A 17 -7.35 2.93 11.65
N LEU A 18 -6.12 2.44 11.59
CA LEU A 18 -5.19 2.73 10.50
C LEU A 18 -5.69 2.18 9.16
N GLY A 19 -6.25 0.97 9.13
CA GLY A 19 -6.89 0.41 7.94
C GLY A 19 -8.12 1.21 7.50
N THR A 20 -8.92 1.67 8.46
CA THR A 20 -10.06 2.56 8.20
C THR A 20 -9.60 3.92 7.63
N ILE A 21 -8.55 4.51 8.18
CA ILE A 21 -7.96 5.75 7.65
C ILE A 21 -7.50 5.55 6.20
N GLN A 22 -6.86 4.42 5.91
CA GLN A 22 -6.41 4.08 4.56
C GLN A 22 -7.60 3.96 3.59
N PHE A 23 -8.67 3.30 4.01
CA PHE A 23 -9.92 3.19 3.24
C PHE A 23 -10.55 4.57 3.01
N VAL A 24 -10.78 5.35 4.06
CA VAL A 24 -11.39 6.68 3.96
C VAL A 24 -10.56 7.62 3.09
N SER A 25 -9.21 7.56 3.20
CA SER A 25 -8.33 8.39 2.38
C SER A 25 -8.46 8.09 0.88
N LYS A 26 -8.69 6.81 0.50
CA LYS A 26 -8.96 6.44 -0.89
C LYS A 26 -10.29 7.00 -1.35
N GLN A 27 -11.35 6.85 -0.55
CA GLN A 27 -12.67 7.40 -0.88
C GLN A 27 -12.63 8.93 -1.02
N ALA A 28 -11.92 9.62 -0.12
CA ALA A 28 -11.79 11.07 -0.16
C ALA A 28 -11.08 11.61 -1.41
N LEU A 29 -10.25 10.79 -2.06
CA LEU A 29 -9.50 11.15 -3.28
C LEU A 29 -10.11 10.54 -4.55
N GLU A 30 -11.27 9.87 -4.48
CA GLU A 30 -11.90 9.18 -5.61
C GLU A 30 -12.16 10.10 -6.82
N PHE A 31 -12.34 11.41 -6.59
CA PHE A 31 -12.50 12.40 -7.64
C PHE A 31 -11.21 12.66 -8.46
N LEU A 32 -10.05 12.18 -7.99
CA LEU A 32 -8.77 12.26 -8.68
C LEU A 32 -8.36 10.85 -9.18
N PRO A 33 -8.61 10.51 -10.45
CA PRO A 33 -8.30 9.18 -10.95
C PRO A 33 -6.82 8.79 -10.74
N ASN A 34 -6.58 7.63 -10.12
CA ASN A 34 -5.25 7.08 -9.84
C ASN A 34 -4.33 7.96 -8.96
N VAL A 35 -4.91 8.90 -8.20
CA VAL A 35 -4.21 9.64 -7.14
C VAL A 35 -4.76 9.18 -5.80
N GLU A 36 -3.96 8.45 -5.03
CA GLU A 36 -4.41 7.83 -3.79
C GLU A 36 -3.31 7.77 -2.72
N LEU A 37 -3.70 7.81 -1.45
CA LEU A 37 -2.79 7.66 -0.32
C LEU A 37 -2.51 6.20 0.07
N VAL A 38 -3.12 5.22 -0.60
CA VAL A 38 -3.03 3.81 -0.21
C VAL A 38 -1.59 3.31 -0.28
N SER A 39 -0.88 3.62 -1.36
CA SER A 39 0.55 3.28 -1.52
C SER A 39 1.40 3.92 -0.43
N THR A 40 1.22 5.22 -0.19
CA THR A 40 1.90 6.00 0.84
C THR A 40 1.67 5.42 2.24
N LEU A 41 0.41 5.17 2.62
CA LEU A 41 0.05 4.65 3.93
C LEU A 41 0.52 3.20 4.13
N THR A 42 0.47 2.36 3.09
CA THR A 42 1.06 1.00 3.12
C THR A 42 2.54 1.06 3.48
N MET A 43 3.31 1.96 2.85
CA MET A 43 4.72 2.16 3.16
C MET A 43 4.92 2.71 4.58
N VAL A 44 4.14 3.70 5.02
CA VAL A 44 4.19 4.26 6.37
C VAL A 44 3.98 3.17 7.42
N TYR A 45 2.93 2.38 7.30
CA TYR A 45 2.64 1.30 8.26
C TYR A 45 3.74 0.24 8.28
N THR A 46 4.30 -0.07 7.12
CA THR A 46 5.41 -1.02 6.99
C THR A 46 6.69 -0.50 7.65
N LEU A 47 7.03 0.77 7.47
CA LEU A 47 8.22 1.39 8.07
C LEU A 47 8.12 1.49 9.60
N VAL A 48 6.91 1.68 10.15
CA VAL A 48 6.69 1.80 11.59
C VAL A 48 6.54 0.41 12.24
N TYR A 49 5.63 -0.42 11.73
CA TYR A 49 5.25 -1.68 12.37
C TYR A 49 5.92 -2.92 11.78
N ARG A 50 6.71 -2.76 10.72
CA ARG A 50 7.41 -3.84 10.03
C ARG A 50 6.43 -4.95 9.61
N LYS A 51 6.65 -6.20 10.07
CA LYS A 51 5.77 -7.33 9.72
C LYS A 51 4.31 -7.08 10.07
N ARG A 52 4.03 -6.40 11.18
CA ARG A 52 2.67 -6.10 11.62
C ARG A 52 2.01 -5.00 10.79
N GLY A 53 2.78 -4.19 10.04
CA GLY A 53 2.25 -3.19 9.12
C GLY A 53 1.38 -3.76 8.00
N LEU A 54 1.43 -5.07 7.74
CA LEU A 54 0.50 -5.75 6.83
C LEU A 54 -0.93 -5.81 7.39
N ILE A 55 -1.12 -5.79 8.72
CA ILE A 55 -2.45 -5.94 9.33
C ILE A 55 -3.39 -4.80 8.94
N PRO A 56 -3.04 -3.50 9.11
CA PRO A 56 -3.92 -2.41 8.65
C PRO A 56 -4.17 -2.46 7.13
N VAL A 57 -3.20 -2.91 6.33
CA VAL A 57 -3.39 -3.09 4.88
C VAL A 57 -4.44 -4.17 4.60
N LEU A 58 -4.43 -5.29 5.33
CA LEU A 58 -5.45 -6.33 5.20
C LEU A 58 -6.83 -5.84 5.68
N VAL A 59 -6.88 -5.01 6.73
CA VAL A 59 -8.14 -4.36 7.16
C VAL A 59 -8.68 -3.47 6.04
N PHE A 60 -7.84 -2.65 5.41
CA PHE A 60 -8.22 -1.83 4.26
C PHE A 60 -8.79 -2.70 3.12
N ILE A 61 -8.09 -3.77 2.72
CA ILE A 61 -8.53 -4.67 1.67
C ILE A 61 -9.89 -5.30 2.02
N LEU A 62 -10.07 -5.72 3.27
CA LEU A 62 -11.34 -6.28 3.74
C LEU A 62 -12.47 -5.26 3.67
N MET A 63 -12.23 -4.00 4.09
CA MET A 63 -13.23 -2.92 4.01
C MET A 63 -13.65 -2.62 2.58
N GLU A 64 -12.72 -2.62 1.62
CA GLU A 64 -13.03 -2.49 0.19
C GLU A 64 -14.01 -3.59 -0.26
N GLY A 65 -13.75 -4.84 0.11
CA GLY A 65 -14.63 -5.95 -0.24
C GLY A 65 -16.00 -5.88 0.46
N LEU A 66 -16.04 -5.49 1.72
CA LEU A 66 -17.29 -5.40 2.50
C LEU A 66 -18.21 -4.27 2.02
N LEU A 67 -17.65 -3.14 1.60
CA LEU A 67 -18.43 -1.95 1.23
C LEU A 67 -18.75 -1.91 -0.28
N TRP A 68 -17.84 -2.38 -1.14
CA TRP A 68 -17.98 -2.34 -2.59
C TRP A 68 -18.22 -3.72 -3.23
N GLY A 69 -18.22 -4.78 -2.42
CA GLY A 69 -18.44 -6.15 -2.84
C GLY A 69 -17.15 -6.89 -3.22
N PHE A 70 -17.13 -8.19 -2.88
CA PHE A 70 -16.04 -9.13 -3.22
C PHE A 70 -16.17 -9.60 -4.67
N SER A 71 -15.97 -8.70 -5.61
CA SER A 71 -16.05 -9.00 -7.03
C SER A 71 -14.65 -9.19 -7.66
N VAL A 72 -14.62 -9.43 -8.96
CA VAL A 72 -13.37 -9.73 -9.70
C VAL A 72 -12.28 -8.66 -9.56
N TRP A 73 -12.62 -7.41 -9.38
CA TRP A 73 -11.65 -6.32 -9.19
C TRP A 73 -10.95 -6.37 -7.84
N TRP A 74 -11.54 -7.02 -6.84
CA TRP A 74 -11.04 -7.07 -5.46
C TRP A 74 -9.89 -8.08 -5.28
N PHE A 75 -9.93 -9.22 -6.00
CA PHE A 75 -8.93 -10.28 -5.83
C PHE A 75 -7.47 -9.83 -6.03
N PRO A 76 -7.12 -8.98 -7.01
CA PRO A 76 -5.77 -8.45 -7.15
C PRO A 76 -5.25 -7.70 -5.92
N TYR A 77 -6.10 -7.07 -5.13
CA TYR A 77 -5.69 -6.37 -3.91
C TYR A 77 -5.04 -7.31 -2.89
N LEU A 78 -5.42 -8.60 -2.89
CA LEU A 78 -4.85 -9.60 -2.01
C LEU A 78 -3.35 -9.85 -2.23
N TYR A 79 -2.80 -9.47 -3.38
CA TYR A 79 -1.37 -9.61 -3.65
C TYR A 79 -0.67 -8.29 -3.98
N LEU A 80 -1.34 -7.34 -4.61
CA LEU A 80 -0.73 -6.05 -5.00
C LEU A 80 -0.21 -5.27 -3.79
N TRP A 81 -1.05 -5.05 -2.79
CA TRP A 81 -0.65 -4.33 -1.58
C TRP A 81 0.37 -5.10 -0.72
N PRO A 82 0.25 -6.42 -0.52
CA PRO A 82 1.31 -7.22 0.06
C PRO A 82 2.65 -7.19 -0.71
N ILE A 83 2.65 -7.04 -2.04
CA ILE A 83 3.89 -6.83 -2.81
C ILE A 83 4.56 -5.51 -2.39
N LEU A 84 3.82 -4.39 -2.34
CA LEU A 84 4.37 -3.11 -1.89
C LEU A 84 4.88 -3.19 -0.45
N TRP A 85 4.13 -3.85 0.44
CA TRP A 85 4.58 -4.14 1.81
C TRP A 85 5.90 -4.92 1.80
N ALA A 86 6.03 -5.98 1.01
CA ALA A 86 7.22 -6.81 0.94
C ALA A 86 8.44 -6.03 0.39
N VAL A 87 8.24 -5.24 -0.67
CA VAL A 87 9.28 -4.35 -1.23
C VAL A 87 9.73 -3.35 -0.16
N THR A 88 8.79 -2.71 0.54
CA THR A 88 9.12 -1.77 1.63
C THR A 88 9.83 -2.46 2.79
N MET A 89 9.48 -3.71 3.11
CA MET A 89 10.16 -4.54 4.11
C MET A 89 11.61 -4.84 3.75
N ALA A 90 11.93 -4.97 2.46
CA ALA A 90 13.27 -5.23 1.95
C ALA A 90 14.19 -3.99 2.02
N LEU A 91 13.63 -2.78 2.17
CA LEU A 91 14.43 -1.56 2.30
C LEU A 91 15.28 -1.58 3.59
N PRO A 92 16.49 -0.99 3.55
CA PRO A 92 17.35 -0.90 4.72
C PRO A 92 16.66 -0.24 5.90
N LYS A 93 16.80 -0.84 7.10
CA LYS A 93 16.21 -0.27 8.33
C LYS A 93 16.89 1.04 8.76
N LEU A 94 18.19 1.11 8.51
CA LEU A 94 19.04 2.27 8.80
C LEU A 94 19.40 2.92 7.47
N MET A 95 18.63 3.91 7.09
CA MET A 95 18.86 4.71 5.88
C MET A 95 19.20 6.14 6.28
N PRO A 96 20.26 6.74 5.72
CA PRO A 96 20.57 8.15 5.96
C PRO A 96 19.36 9.03 5.68
N VAL A 97 19.12 10.03 6.53
CA VAL A 97 17.91 10.88 6.48
C VAL A 97 17.72 11.51 5.10
N TRP A 98 18.81 11.96 4.47
CA TRP A 98 18.77 12.58 3.15
C TRP A 98 18.37 11.62 2.01
N LEU A 99 18.53 10.30 2.20
CA LEU A 99 18.10 9.26 1.25
C LEU A 99 16.67 8.79 1.47
N GLN A 100 16.10 8.98 2.66
CA GLN A 100 14.77 8.44 2.99
C GLN A 100 13.69 8.96 2.05
N VAL A 101 13.60 10.28 1.88
CA VAL A 101 12.56 10.88 1.02
C VAL A 101 12.72 10.44 -0.43
N PRO A 102 13.87 10.62 -1.10
CA PRO A 102 14.00 10.24 -2.52
C PRO A 102 13.77 8.75 -2.75
N VAL A 103 14.30 7.87 -1.87
CA VAL A 103 14.13 6.42 -2.04
C VAL A 103 12.67 6.01 -1.84
N TYR A 104 11.99 6.53 -0.82
CA TYR A 104 10.59 6.19 -0.58
C TYR A 104 9.66 6.74 -1.67
N CYS A 105 9.89 7.97 -2.14
CA CYS A 105 9.16 8.52 -3.29
C CYS A 105 9.38 7.65 -4.54
N LEU A 106 10.63 7.26 -4.81
CA LEU A 106 10.96 6.44 -5.97
C LEU A 106 10.27 5.07 -5.90
N VAL A 107 10.34 4.39 -4.75
CA VAL A 107 9.67 3.08 -4.57
C VAL A 107 8.16 3.21 -4.72
N CYS A 108 7.56 4.24 -4.12
CA CYS A 108 6.13 4.51 -4.23
C CYS A 108 5.72 4.80 -5.68
N GLY A 109 6.48 5.66 -6.38
CA GLY A 109 6.25 5.99 -7.78
C GLY A 109 6.42 4.81 -8.73
N LEU A 110 7.50 4.02 -8.55
CA LEU A 110 7.73 2.81 -9.35
C LEU A 110 6.65 1.76 -9.14
N PHE A 111 6.12 1.63 -7.92
CA PHE A 111 4.96 0.75 -7.67
C PHE A 111 3.73 1.25 -8.44
N GLY A 112 3.43 2.54 -8.45
CA GLY A 112 2.35 3.12 -9.25
C GLY A 112 2.53 2.86 -10.74
N LEU A 113 3.75 3.03 -11.26
CA LEU A 113 4.07 2.77 -12.67
C LEU A 113 3.95 1.29 -13.04
N ALA A 114 4.27 0.39 -12.11
CA ALA A 114 4.19 -1.05 -12.32
C ALA A 114 2.79 -1.63 -12.05
N TYR A 115 1.84 -0.83 -11.56
CA TYR A 115 0.57 -1.32 -11.04
C TYR A 115 -0.21 -2.14 -12.07
N GLY A 116 -0.41 -1.61 -13.28
CA GLY A 116 -1.09 -2.32 -14.37
C GLY A 116 -0.33 -3.59 -14.77
N THR A 117 0.99 -3.54 -14.84
CA THR A 117 1.82 -4.73 -15.13
C THR A 117 1.69 -5.79 -14.05
N LEU A 118 1.66 -5.41 -12.78
CA LEU A 118 1.43 -6.32 -11.66
C LEU A 118 0.00 -6.87 -11.63
N TYR A 119 -0.97 -6.10 -12.11
CA TYR A 119 -2.37 -6.52 -12.24
C TYR A 119 -2.59 -7.48 -13.43
N ALA A 120 -1.77 -7.36 -14.48
CA ALA A 120 -1.93 -8.06 -15.75
C ALA A 120 -2.02 -9.59 -15.65
N PRO A 121 -1.29 -10.31 -14.77
CA PRO A 121 -1.45 -11.77 -14.64
C PRO A 121 -2.87 -12.18 -14.30
N TYR A 122 -3.52 -11.47 -13.37
CA TYR A 122 -4.91 -11.72 -13.02
C TYR A 122 -5.85 -11.41 -14.17
N GLN A 123 -5.68 -10.24 -14.80
CA GLN A 123 -6.47 -9.83 -15.97
C GLN A 123 -6.36 -10.86 -17.11
N SER A 124 -5.14 -11.33 -17.37
CA SER A 124 -4.85 -12.32 -18.40
C SER A 124 -5.60 -13.62 -18.15
N LEU A 125 -5.51 -14.16 -16.94
CA LEU A 125 -6.13 -15.45 -16.60
C LEU A 125 -7.65 -15.39 -16.59
N VAL A 126 -8.23 -14.31 -16.05
CA VAL A 126 -9.68 -14.24 -15.83
C VAL A 126 -10.45 -13.75 -17.06
N PHE A 127 -9.88 -12.80 -17.83
CA PHE A 127 -10.61 -12.11 -18.89
C PHE A 127 -10.04 -12.28 -20.29
N LEU A 128 -8.74 -12.59 -20.42
CA LEU A 128 -8.07 -12.63 -21.74
C LEU A 128 -7.70 -14.05 -22.17
N GLY A 129 -8.09 -15.07 -21.39
CA GLY A 129 -7.85 -16.48 -21.71
C GLY A 129 -6.37 -16.88 -21.74
N GLY A 130 -5.49 -16.16 -21.02
CA GLY A 130 -4.05 -16.40 -20.99
C GLY A 130 -3.30 -15.94 -22.26
N ASP A 131 -3.96 -15.21 -23.17
CA ASP A 131 -3.35 -14.75 -24.42
C ASP A 131 -2.33 -13.64 -24.17
N LEU A 132 -1.06 -13.93 -24.45
CA LEU A 132 0.04 -12.99 -24.24
C LEU A 132 -0.10 -11.71 -25.07
N LYS A 133 -0.56 -11.79 -26.32
CA LYS A 133 -0.72 -10.59 -27.17
C LYS A 133 -1.79 -9.67 -26.62
N LYS A 134 -2.94 -10.22 -26.21
CA LYS A 134 -4.01 -9.45 -25.57
C LYS A 134 -3.55 -8.85 -24.23
N THR A 135 -2.76 -9.61 -23.46
CA THR A 135 -2.22 -9.13 -22.18
C THR A 135 -1.27 -7.96 -22.38
N LEU A 136 -0.34 -8.05 -23.34
CA LEU A 136 0.58 -6.94 -23.67
C LEU A 136 -0.16 -5.72 -24.21
N ALA A 137 -1.18 -5.93 -25.07
CA ALA A 137 -2.03 -4.85 -25.55
C ALA A 137 -2.80 -4.16 -24.41
N TRP A 138 -3.29 -4.93 -23.44
CA TRP A 138 -3.97 -4.41 -22.26
C TRP A 138 -3.02 -3.58 -21.38
N ILE A 139 -1.80 -4.06 -21.11
CA ILE A 139 -0.77 -3.30 -20.40
C ILE A 139 -0.46 -1.98 -21.12
N ALA A 140 -0.24 -2.05 -22.45
CA ALA A 140 0.07 -0.86 -23.24
C ALA A 140 -1.08 0.17 -23.21
N ALA A 141 -2.32 -0.28 -23.30
CA ALA A 141 -3.51 0.59 -23.21
C ALA A 141 -3.68 1.21 -21.81
N GLY A 142 -3.30 0.48 -20.75
CA GLY A 142 -3.36 0.95 -19.36
C GLY A 142 -2.21 1.88 -18.96
N PHE A 143 -1.12 1.89 -19.71
CA PHE A 143 0.11 2.63 -19.35
C PHE A 143 -0.08 4.12 -19.03
N PRO A 144 -0.93 4.91 -19.73
CA PRO A 144 -1.19 6.30 -19.34
C PRO A 144 -1.74 6.44 -17.92
N TRP A 145 -2.57 5.49 -17.48
CA TRP A 145 -3.12 5.46 -16.12
C TRP A 145 -2.06 5.10 -15.08
N ASP A 146 -1.13 4.18 -15.43
CA ASP A 146 0.02 3.84 -14.59
C ASP A 146 0.97 5.03 -14.43
N VAL A 147 1.16 5.84 -15.49
CA VAL A 147 1.93 7.10 -15.41
C VAL A 147 1.27 8.09 -14.46
N THR A 148 -0.05 8.27 -14.54
CA THR A 148 -0.80 9.14 -13.62
C THR A 148 -0.65 8.66 -12.18
N HIS A 149 -0.78 7.36 -11.95
CA HIS A 149 -0.58 6.72 -10.65
C HIS A 149 0.85 6.94 -10.12
N ALA A 150 1.86 6.79 -10.99
CA ALA A 150 3.25 7.05 -10.63
C ALA A 150 3.49 8.50 -10.21
N ILE A 151 2.96 9.47 -10.95
CA ILE A 151 3.08 10.90 -10.62
C ILE A 151 2.42 11.21 -9.28
N GLY A 152 1.19 10.72 -9.06
CA GLY A 152 0.48 10.84 -7.79
C GLY A 152 1.28 10.24 -6.63
N ASN A 153 1.80 9.03 -6.81
CA ASN A 153 2.61 8.34 -5.80
C ASN A 153 3.96 9.01 -5.54
N LEU A 154 4.61 9.60 -6.53
CA LEU A 154 5.82 10.40 -6.35
C LEU A 154 5.53 11.64 -5.48
N ALA A 155 4.44 12.35 -5.77
CA ALA A 155 4.05 13.54 -5.03
C ALA A 155 3.65 13.18 -3.58
N LEU A 156 2.76 12.22 -3.40
CA LEU A 156 2.28 11.77 -2.08
C LEU A 156 3.34 10.98 -1.31
N GLY A 157 4.32 10.40 -1.99
CA GLY A 157 5.47 9.73 -1.39
C GLY A 157 6.31 10.64 -0.49
N THR A 158 6.30 11.96 -0.74
CA THR A 158 6.96 12.96 0.12
C THR A 158 6.39 12.97 1.54
N LEU A 159 5.15 12.51 1.73
CA LEU A 159 4.48 12.42 3.02
C LEU A 159 4.90 11.18 3.83
N ILE A 160 5.59 10.20 3.24
CA ILE A 160 5.94 8.94 3.92
C ILE A 160 6.79 9.21 5.17
N VAL A 161 7.84 10.01 5.05
CA VAL A 161 8.76 10.29 6.18
C VAL A 161 8.07 11.06 7.31
N PRO A 162 7.38 12.19 7.06
CA PRO A 162 6.69 12.90 8.13
C PRO A 162 5.57 12.09 8.78
N LEU A 163 4.78 11.34 8.01
CA LEU A 163 3.72 10.48 8.56
C LEU A 163 4.28 9.32 9.38
N ALA A 164 5.35 8.67 8.92
CA ALA A 164 6.02 7.62 9.70
C ALA A 164 6.61 8.17 11.01
N SER A 165 7.17 9.38 10.98
CA SER A 165 7.69 10.05 12.19
C SER A 165 6.58 10.42 13.16
N LEU A 166 5.46 10.93 12.65
CA LEU A 166 4.27 11.22 13.47
C LEU A 166 3.74 9.95 14.13
N LEU A 167 3.55 8.89 13.34
CA LEU A 167 3.01 7.62 13.84
C LEU A 167 3.91 6.99 14.91
N ARG A 168 5.26 7.07 14.76
CA ARG A 168 6.19 6.62 15.80
C ARG A 168 6.07 7.42 17.09
N LYS A 169 5.90 8.76 17.01
CA LYS A 169 5.69 9.60 18.18
C LYS A 169 4.40 9.25 18.92
N LEU A 170 3.31 9.04 18.18
CA LEU A 170 2.04 8.60 18.76
C LEU A 170 2.17 7.25 19.46
N GLU A 171 2.84 6.28 18.84
CA GLU A 171 3.12 4.97 19.46
C GLU A 171 3.89 5.10 20.79
N GLN A 172 4.91 5.97 20.85
CA GLN A 172 5.69 6.21 22.07
C GLN A 172 4.84 6.81 23.19
N GLN A 173 3.90 7.71 22.87
CA GLN A 173 3.00 8.33 23.86
C GLN A 173 1.99 7.33 24.42
N ILE A 174 1.61 6.39 23.62
CA ILE A 174 0.63 5.38 23.97
C ILE A 174 1.30 4.15 24.63
N ALA A 175 2.62 3.91 24.54
CA ALA A 175 3.31 2.80 25.20
C ALA A 175 3.08 2.83 26.74
N PRO A 176 2.77 1.69 27.39
CA PRO A 176 2.67 1.64 28.85
C PRO A 176 4.03 2.07 29.44
N ARG A 177 3.99 2.99 30.42
CA ARG A 177 5.13 3.34 31.26
C ARG A 177 5.53 2.16 32.14
#